data_52001422f27d79adaac2bd7ed793a7dc
#
_entry.id   52001422f27d79adaac2bd7ed793a7dc
#
_cell.length_a   1.000
_cell.length_b   1.000
_cell.length_c   1.000
_cell.angle_alpha   90.00
_cell.angle_beta   90.00
_cell.angle_gamma   90.00
#
_symmetry.space_group_name_H-M   'P 1'
#
loop_
_entity.id
_entity.type
_entity.pdbx_description
1 polymer ?
#
loop_
_entity_poly.entity_id
_entity_poly.type
_entity_poly.pdbx_seq_one_letter_code
_entity_poly.pdbx_strand_id
1 'polypeptide(L)'
;MYKVFFITFGCKVNQYETDSMRSEFVSQGFVETDSADDADIIIINSCTVTGSGDSKSLYSVRKMRKIAPNAIIALTGCLPQAAPEIAAKIPEADIVAGTKDRRKLPELVRSVIAERRHIVAIDQYGAHDEFELMRFEGAQDKTRAFVKIQDGCNQFCSYCIIPYARGRLRSKPIDALKDEISRLAQSGRREIVLVGINLAFYGVEFGLRLADAVEVCCKTEGIERVRLGSLEPEILSDEDLRRLAALPELCPQFHLSLQSGSENTLKAMNRKYTAADYFTLTQKIRAAFPNASFTTDIMVGFPTETEEDFAESMRFAEKIGFAKIHVFQYSPRTGTPAAKMLQIAASVKTERADRMKALADRLHSAHLQSLVGKTVAVLFERENSTDFHRGYAPDYTLIKISRKNPQKSLRNQIIRVIIEENRSDYCFGRLESEAAQQE
;
A
#
# COMPACT_ATOMS: atom_id res chain seq x y z
N MET A 1 -4.16 -18.10 28.34
CA MET A 1 -4.56 -17.71 26.99
C MET A 1 -3.33 -17.11 26.35
N TYR A 2 -2.94 -17.59 25.15
CA TYR A 2 -1.67 -17.14 24.53
C TYR A 2 -1.81 -15.73 23.94
N LYS A 3 -0.83 -14.87 24.19
CA LYS A 3 -0.74 -13.51 23.70
C LYS A 3 0.06 -13.45 22.39
N VAL A 4 -0.47 -12.76 21.37
CA VAL A 4 0.15 -12.63 20.07
C VAL A 4 0.46 -11.17 19.72
N PHE A 5 1.68 -10.93 19.29
CA PHE A 5 2.17 -9.63 18.82
C PHE A 5 2.47 -9.66 17.34
N PHE A 6 2.07 -8.63 16.59
CA PHE A 6 2.24 -8.57 15.13
C PHE A 6 3.18 -7.45 14.71
N ILE A 7 4.09 -7.75 13.80
CA ILE A 7 4.97 -6.78 13.13
C ILE A 7 4.74 -6.88 11.63
N THR A 8 4.48 -5.74 10.98
CA THR A 8 4.23 -5.67 9.55
C THR A 8 5.29 -4.82 8.85
N PHE A 9 5.89 -5.38 7.82
CA PHE A 9 6.73 -4.66 6.87
C PHE A 9 6.06 -4.62 5.50
N GLY A 10 6.38 -3.58 4.70
CA GLY A 10 6.00 -3.53 3.30
C GLY A 10 4.79 -2.65 2.99
N CYS A 11 3.92 -3.15 2.12
CA CYS A 11 2.88 -2.38 1.47
C CYS A 11 1.50 -2.49 2.17
N LYS A 12 0.51 -1.77 1.63
CA LYS A 12 -0.88 -1.83 2.09
C LYS A 12 -1.50 -3.23 2.00
N VAL A 13 -1.03 -4.05 1.04
CA VAL A 13 -1.45 -5.47 0.94
C VAL A 13 -0.97 -6.25 2.15
N ASN A 14 0.31 -6.11 2.55
CA ASN A 14 0.82 -6.75 3.77
C ASN A 14 0.08 -6.26 5.02
N GLN A 15 -0.32 -4.99 5.05
CA GLN A 15 -1.10 -4.46 6.16
C GLN A 15 -2.47 -5.13 6.27
N TYR A 16 -3.20 -5.25 5.15
CA TYR A 16 -4.46 -6.01 5.11
C TYR A 16 -4.26 -7.46 5.57
N GLU A 17 -3.21 -8.11 5.07
CA GLU A 17 -2.92 -9.50 5.41
C GLU A 17 -2.60 -9.69 6.90
N THR A 18 -1.90 -8.73 7.51
CA THR A 18 -1.67 -8.76 8.97
C THR A 18 -2.97 -8.55 9.75
N ASP A 19 -3.80 -7.58 9.33
CA ASP A 19 -5.09 -7.34 9.99
C ASP A 19 -6.03 -8.55 9.85
N SER A 20 -5.96 -9.28 8.72
CA SER A 20 -6.69 -10.54 8.52
C SER A 20 -6.13 -11.67 9.39
N MET A 21 -4.80 -11.81 9.50
CA MET A 21 -4.19 -12.78 10.43
C MET A 21 -4.58 -12.48 11.88
N ARG A 22 -4.63 -11.21 12.30
CA ARG A 22 -5.15 -10.83 13.64
C ARG A 22 -6.56 -11.36 13.87
N SER A 23 -7.47 -11.09 12.92
CA SER A 23 -8.86 -11.56 13.01
C SER A 23 -8.93 -13.08 13.12
N GLU A 24 -8.08 -13.80 12.38
CA GLU A 24 -7.99 -15.26 12.42
C GLU A 24 -7.49 -15.77 13.78
N PHE A 25 -6.40 -15.20 14.31
CA PHE A 25 -5.87 -15.59 15.62
C PHE A 25 -6.87 -15.31 16.74
N VAL A 26 -7.49 -14.12 16.75
CA VAL A 26 -8.50 -13.77 17.77
C VAL A 26 -9.71 -14.71 17.71
N SER A 27 -10.20 -15.04 16.51
CA SER A 27 -11.31 -15.98 16.35
C SER A 27 -11.00 -17.39 16.87
N GLN A 28 -9.73 -17.75 16.93
CA GLN A 28 -9.25 -19.04 17.44
C GLN A 28 -8.81 -18.99 18.91
N GLY A 29 -9.11 -17.91 19.64
CA GLY A 29 -8.92 -17.79 21.09
C GLY A 29 -7.55 -17.29 21.54
N PHE A 30 -6.76 -16.72 20.63
CA PHE A 30 -5.55 -15.96 21.00
C PHE A 30 -5.92 -14.54 21.40
N VAL A 31 -5.09 -13.87 22.21
CA VAL A 31 -5.28 -12.49 22.63
C VAL A 31 -4.19 -11.61 22.04
N GLU A 32 -4.55 -10.51 21.39
CA GLU A 32 -3.57 -9.55 20.90
C GLU A 32 -2.93 -8.77 22.04
N THR A 33 -1.62 -8.48 21.92
CA THR A 33 -0.89 -7.58 22.80
C THR A 33 -0.15 -6.52 21.99
N ASP A 34 0.04 -5.34 22.58
CA ASP A 34 0.81 -4.24 21.99
C ASP A 34 2.30 -4.28 22.40
N SER A 35 2.70 -5.22 23.24
CA SER A 35 4.06 -5.34 23.79
C SER A 35 4.71 -6.67 23.38
N ALA A 36 5.91 -6.57 22.78
CA ALA A 36 6.66 -7.76 22.36
C ALA A 36 7.20 -8.59 23.54
N ASP A 37 7.50 -7.95 24.66
CA ASP A 37 8.01 -8.58 25.90
C ASP A 37 6.92 -9.34 26.66
N ASP A 38 5.65 -9.00 26.43
CA ASP A 38 4.48 -9.68 27.00
C ASP A 38 3.88 -10.75 26.05
N ALA A 39 4.49 -10.96 24.88
CA ALA A 39 4.00 -11.87 23.86
C ALA A 39 4.52 -13.29 24.03
N ASP A 40 3.61 -14.26 23.97
CA ASP A 40 3.94 -15.69 23.82
C ASP A 40 4.25 -16.06 22.36
N ILE A 41 3.70 -15.29 21.41
CA ILE A 41 3.81 -15.51 19.98
C ILE A 41 4.07 -14.18 19.28
N ILE A 42 5.02 -14.16 18.37
CA ILE A 42 5.36 -12.98 17.55
C ILE A 42 5.27 -13.35 16.08
N ILE A 43 4.38 -12.66 15.36
CA ILE A 43 4.18 -12.86 13.92
C ILE A 43 4.81 -11.69 13.17
N ILE A 44 5.76 -12.00 12.28
CA ILE A 44 6.48 -11.01 11.48
C ILE A 44 6.07 -11.20 10.02
N ASN A 45 5.23 -10.31 9.50
CA ASN A 45 4.84 -10.28 8.09
C ASN A 45 5.85 -9.45 7.30
N SER A 46 6.69 -10.12 6.52
CA SER A 46 7.86 -9.57 5.85
C SER A 46 7.59 -9.00 4.47
N CYS A 47 8.47 -8.10 4.03
CA CYS A 47 8.51 -7.55 2.69
C CYS A 47 9.83 -7.95 1.98
N THR A 48 9.79 -8.09 0.65
CA THR A 48 10.96 -8.42 -0.17
C THR A 48 11.08 -7.54 -1.43
N VAL A 49 10.35 -6.43 -1.50
CA VAL A 49 10.41 -5.52 -2.65
C VAL A 49 11.80 -4.90 -2.81
N THR A 50 12.48 -4.59 -1.69
CA THR A 50 13.84 -4.03 -1.67
C THR A 50 14.74 -4.82 -0.72
N GLY A 51 16.06 -4.79 -0.94
CA GLY A 51 17.04 -5.39 -0.02
C GLY A 51 16.98 -4.79 1.40
N SER A 52 16.64 -3.50 1.51
CA SER A 52 16.39 -2.87 2.80
C SER A 52 15.18 -3.48 3.53
N GLY A 53 14.12 -3.88 2.78
CA GLY A 53 12.97 -4.59 3.33
C GLY A 53 13.36 -5.95 3.92
N ASP A 54 14.17 -6.71 3.19
CA ASP A 54 14.70 -8.00 3.68
C ASP A 54 15.52 -7.81 4.96
N SER A 55 16.48 -6.87 4.92
CA SER A 55 17.37 -6.60 6.06
C SER A 55 16.58 -6.20 7.31
N LYS A 56 15.56 -5.35 7.17
CA LYS A 56 14.68 -4.95 8.27
C LYS A 56 13.88 -6.12 8.82
N SER A 57 13.36 -7.00 7.95
CA SER A 57 12.61 -8.19 8.37
C SER A 57 13.50 -9.15 9.16
N LEU A 58 14.70 -9.47 8.66
CA LEU A 58 15.65 -10.32 9.33
C LEU A 58 16.17 -9.74 10.66
N TYR A 59 16.47 -8.44 10.66
CA TYR A 59 16.85 -7.73 11.90
C TYR A 59 15.74 -7.83 12.94
N SER A 60 14.48 -7.68 12.54
CA SER A 60 13.34 -7.77 13.45
C SER A 60 13.22 -9.16 14.08
N VAL A 61 13.39 -10.25 13.31
CA VAL A 61 13.40 -11.62 13.86
C VAL A 61 14.44 -11.76 14.98
N ARG A 62 15.69 -11.36 14.70
CA ARG A 62 16.79 -11.43 15.68
C ARG A 62 16.54 -10.54 16.89
N LYS A 63 15.97 -9.34 16.67
CA LYS A 63 15.61 -8.41 17.76
C LYS A 63 14.53 -9.01 18.66
N MET A 64 13.47 -9.58 18.07
CA MET A 64 12.38 -10.18 18.83
C MET A 64 12.83 -11.39 19.64
N ARG A 65 13.71 -12.24 19.11
CA ARG A 65 14.30 -13.36 19.87
C ARG A 65 15.07 -12.89 21.11
N LYS A 66 15.73 -11.70 21.04
CA LYS A 66 16.42 -11.13 22.20
C LYS A 66 15.45 -10.55 23.23
N ILE A 67 14.36 -9.92 22.78
CA ILE A 67 13.36 -9.30 23.68
C ILE A 67 12.50 -10.37 24.35
N ALA A 68 12.04 -11.36 23.59
CA ALA A 68 11.17 -12.46 24.05
C ALA A 68 11.81 -13.82 23.75
N PRO A 69 12.80 -14.27 24.55
CA PRO A 69 13.59 -15.49 24.27
C PRO A 69 12.74 -16.77 24.18
N ASN A 70 11.62 -16.82 24.89
CA ASN A 70 10.75 -17.98 24.98
C ASN A 70 9.54 -17.91 24.03
N ALA A 71 9.27 -16.76 23.40
CA ALA A 71 8.16 -16.61 22.48
C ALA A 71 8.36 -17.45 21.22
N ILE A 72 7.25 -17.91 20.64
CA ILE A 72 7.24 -18.52 19.31
C ILE A 72 7.33 -17.40 18.27
N ILE A 73 8.36 -17.41 17.45
CA ILE A 73 8.55 -16.40 16.40
C ILE A 73 8.21 -17.03 15.05
N ALA A 74 7.18 -16.50 14.39
CA ALA A 74 6.80 -16.87 13.03
C ALA A 74 7.18 -15.78 12.03
N LEU A 75 8.06 -16.09 11.09
CA LEU A 75 8.38 -15.26 9.93
C LEU A 75 7.50 -15.70 8.76
N THR A 76 6.67 -14.79 8.27
CA THR A 76 5.81 -15.02 7.09
C THR A 76 5.94 -13.89 6.08
N GLY A 77 5.24 -13.99 4.95
CA GLY A 77 5.17 -12.92 3.94
C GLY A 77 6.09 -13.13 2.75
N CYS A 78 6.42 -12.02 2.09
CA CYS A 78 7.09 -12.07 0.78
C CYS A 78 8.53 -12.59 0.83
N LEU A 79 9.28 -12.34 1.92
CA LEU A 79 10.68 -12.78 2.03
C LEU A 79 10.81 -14.31 2.04
N PRO A 80 10.12 -15.06 2.92
CA PRO A 80 10.19 -16.53 2.87
C PRO A 80 9.76 -17.11 1.53
N GLN A 81 8.72 -16.55 0.92
CA GLN A 81 8.22 -17.04 -0.36
C GLN A 81 9.21 -16.83 -1.51
N ALA A 82 9.86 -15.66 -1.55
CA ALA A 82 10.80 -15.31 -2.62
C ALA A 82 12.21 -15.93 -2.43
N ALA A 83 12.60 -16.20 -1.20
CA ALA A 83 13.91 -16.71 -0.83
C ALA A 83 13.82 -17.83 0.22
N PRO A 84 13.13 -18.96 -0.08
CA PRO A 84 12.85 -20.01 0.88
C PRO A 84 14.12 -20.62 1.49
N GLU A 85 15.19 -20.81 0.70
CA GLU A 85 16.45 -21.38 1.17
C GLU A 85 17.17 -20.51 2.21
N ILE A 86 17.00 -19.18 2.11
CA ILE A 86 17.57 -18.22 3.07
C ILE A 86 16.70 -18.21 4.31
N ALA A 87 15.37 -18.11 4.14
CA ALA A 87 14.44 -17.99 5.24
C ALA A 87 14.40 -19.25 6.12
N ALA A 88 14.45 -20.45 5.52
CA ALA A 88 14.46 -21.71 6.23
C ALA A 88 15.68 -21.90 7.16
N LYS A 89 16.77 -21.14 6.95
CA LYS A 89 18.00 -21.22 7.74
C LYS A 89 18.10 -20.21 8.87
N ILE A 90 17.02 -19.49 9.18
CA ILE A 90 17.01 -18.48 10.25
C ILE A 90 16.75 -19.18 11.59
N PRO A 91 17.76 -19.36 12.45
CA PRO A 91 17.61 -20.15 13.67
C PRO A 91 16.75 -19.46 14.73
N GLU A 92 16.55 -18.14 14.61
CA GLU A 92 15.74 -17.38 15.55
C GLU A 92 14.22 -17.46 15.26
N ALA A 93 13.80 -17.99 14.11
CA ALA A 93 12.39 -18.23 13.77
C ALA A 93 12.02 -19.67 14.07
N ASP A 94 10.93 -19.90 14.80
CA ASP A 94 10.37 -21.25 15.04
C ASP A 94 9.51 -21.71 13.87
N ILE A 95 8.83 -20.76 13.20
CA ILE A 95 7.99 -21.01 12.04
C ILE A 95 8.46 -20.09 10.90
N VAL A 96 8.63 -20.68 9.71
CA VAL A 96 8.88 -19.96 8.47
C VAL A 96 7.79 -20.34 7.49
N ALA A 97 6.88 -19.39 7.18
CA ALA A 97 5.73 -19.62 6.29
C ALA A 97 5.75 -18.65 5.11
N GLY A 98 5.26 -19.09 3.96
CA GLY A 98 5.16 -18.29 2.75
C GLY A 98 4.01 -17.27 2.76
N THR A 99 3.62 -16.84 1.55
CA THR A 99 2.48 -15.95 1.31
C THR A 99 1.20 -16.73 0.99
N LYS A 100 1.24 -18.02 0.90
CA LYS A 100 0.12 -18.91 0.63
C LYS A 100 -0.40 -19.52 1.92
N ASP A 101 -1.72 -19.73 2.01
CA ASP A 101 -2.38 -20.43 3.12
C ASP A 101 -2.12 -19.83 4.52
N ARG A 102 -2.12 -18.50 4.62
CA ARG A 102 -1.90 -17.79 5.91
C ARG A 102 -2.94 -18.14 6.97
N ARG A 103 -4.12 -18.61 6.57
CA ARG A 103 -5.16 -19.10 7.48
C ARG A 103 -4.68 -20.25 8.35
N LYS A 104 -3.69 -21.03 7.89
CA LYS A 104 -3.11 -22.16 8.63
C LYS A 104 -2.10 -21.74 9.70
N LEU A 105 -1.71 -20.46 9.74
CA LEU A 105 -0.67 -20.00 10.67
C LEU A 105 -1.01 -20.25 12.16
N PRO A 106 -2.26 -20.08 12.65
CA PRO A 106 -2.61 -20.45 14.02
C PRO A 106 -2.44 -21.95 14.32
N GLU A 107 -2.70 -22.82 13.34
CA GLU A 107 -2.50 -24.27 13.49
C GLU A 107 -1.02 -24.63 13.58
N LEU A 108 -0.17 -23.98 12.75
CA LEU A 108 1.29 -24.14 12.81
C LEU A 108 1.83 -23.70 14.18
N VAL A 109 1.31 -22.59 14.71
CA VAL A 109 1.67 -22.11 16.04
C VAL A 109 1.28 -23.12 17.11
N ARG A 110 0.08 -23.72 17.06
CA ARG A 110 -0.35 -24.77 17.99
C ARG A 110 0.53 -26.00 17.91
N SER A 111 0.97 -26.38 16.71
CA SER A 111 1.91 -27.49 16.54
C SER A 111 3.24 -27.24 17.22
N VAL A 112 3.77 -25.99 17.16
CA VAL A 112 5.00 -25.61 17.87
C VAL A 112 4.78 -25.53 19.38
N ILE A 113 3.59 -25.13 19.85
CA ILE A 113 3.26 -25.16 21.29
C ILE A 113 3.29 -26.59 21.83
N ALA A 114 2.72 -27.55 21.06
CA ALA A 114 2.67 -28.95 21.46
C ALA A 114 4.03 -29.66 21.39
N GLU A 115 4.76 -29.40 20.29
CA GLU A 115 6.06 -29.99 20.01
C GLU A 115 7.03 -28.92 19.59
N ARG A 116 7.94 -28.51 20.46
CA ARG A 116 8.95 -27.47 20.16
C ARG A 116 9.86 -27.90 19.00
N ARG A 117 9.41 -27.65 17.76
CA ARG A 117 10.14 -27.97 16.52
C ARG A 117 10.15 -26.80 15.57
N HIS A 118 11.20 -26.68 14.80
CA HIS A 118 11.26 -25.71 13.69
C HIS A 118 10.35 -26.19 12.53
N ILE A 119 9.47 -25.34 12.05
CA ILE A 119 8.53 -25.63 10.94
C ILE A 119 8.82 -24.72 9.75
N VAL A 120 9.02 -25.32 8.59
CA VAL A 120 9.10 -24.61 7.29
C VAL A 120 7.88 -25.01 6.47
N ALA A 121 6.97 -24.05 6.26
CA ALA A 121 5.70 -24.20 5.53
C ALA A 121 5.63 -23.19 4.38
N ILE A 122 6.35 -23.46 3.30
CA ILE A 122 6.43 -22.60 2.12
C ILE A 122 5.94 -23.39 0.91
N ASP A 123 4.66 -23.23 0.61
CA ASP A 123 4.04 -23.87 -0.55
C ASP A 123 4.25 -23.02 -1.81
N GLN A 124 4.60 -23.67 -2.92
CA GLN A 124 4.74 -23.00 -4.20
C GLN A 124 3.36 -22.66 -4.80
N TYR A 125 3.30 -21.55 -5.52
CA TYR A 125 2.10 -21.18 -6.27
C TYR A 125 1.93 -22.05 -7.52
N GLY A 126 0.74 -22.60 -7.69
CA GLY A 126 0.30 -23.34 -8.88
C GLY A 126 -0.39 -22.45 -9.91
N ALA A 127 -0.71 -23.06 -11.07
CA ALA A 127 -1.38 -22.34 -12.16
C ALA A 127 -2.85 -22.01 -11.86
N HIS A 128 -3.48 -22.77 -10.95
CA HIS A 128 -4.91 -22.71 -10.64
C HIS A 128 -5.19 -22.31 -9.19
N ASP A 129 -4.23 -21.66 -8.52
CA ASP A 129 -4.46 -21.16 -7.18
C ASP A 129 -5.52 -20.06 -7.20
N GLU A 130 -6.46 -20.14 -6.30
CA GLU A 130 -7.53 -19.17 -6.11
C GLU A 130 -7.08 -18.02 -5.18
N PHE A 131 -7.87 -16.94 -5.15
CA PHE A 131 -7.67 -15.86 -4.19
C PHE A 131 -7.95 -16.38 -2.76
N GLU A 132 -6.98 -16.19 -1.86
CA GLU A 132 -7.12 -16.61 -0.46
C GLU A 132 -8.11 -15.68 0.27
N LEU A 133 -9.29 -16.21 0.55
CA LEU A 133 -10.29 -15.54 1.39
C LEU A 133 -9.92 -15.70 2.85
N MET A 134 -9.61 -14.61 3.52
CA MET A 134 -9.30 -14.55 4.95
C MET A 134 -10.39 -13.77 5.68
N ARG A 135 -10.62 -14.11 6.96
CA ARG A 135 -11.49 -13.32 7.82
C ARG A 135 -10.88 -11.91 8.00
N PHE A 136 -11.68 -10.89 7.76
CA PHE A 136 -11.28 -9.51 7.94
C PHE A 136 -12.41 -8.71 8.56
N GLU A 137 -12.17 -8.16 9.74
CA GLU A 137 -13.15 -7.36 10.51
C GLU A 137 -12.72 -5.89 10.60
N GLY A 138 -11.62 -5.55 9.96
CA GLY A 138 -10.99 -4.22 10.07
C GLY A 138 -10.23 -4.04 11.39
N ALA A 139 -9.13 -3.30 11.35
CA ALA A 139 -8.41 -2.95 12.58
C ALA A 139 -9.23 -1.90 13.36
N GLN A 140 -9.57 -2.18 14.62
CA GLN A 140 -10.46 -1.34 15.44
C GLN A 140 -9.95 0.10 15.65
N ASP A 141 -8.64 0.29 15.63
CA ASP A 141 -7.99 1.58 15.86
C ASP A 141 -7.77 2.41 14.58
N LYS A 142 -8.09 1.87 13.39
CA LYS A 142 -7.96 2.59 12.11
C LYS A 142 -9.27 3.23 11.68
N THR A 143 -9.18 4.42 11.08
CA THR A 143 -10.33 5.17 10.56
C THR A 143 -10.77 4.64 9.19
N ARG A 144 -9.81 4.23 8.35
CA ARG A 144 -10.06 3.63 7.03
C ARG A 144 -9.72 2.15 7.02
N ALA A 145 -10.38 1.36 6.18
CA ALA A 145 -10.07 -0.03 5.98
C ALA A 145 -9.33 -0.25 4.65
N PHE A 146 -8.17 -0.91 4.69
CA PHE A 146 -7.56 -1.47 3.49
C PHE A 146 -8.28 -2.77 3.15
N VAL A 147 -8.68 -2.95 1.90
CA VAL A 147 -9.34 -4.16 1.42
C VAL A 147 -8.58 -4.71 0.22
N LYS A 148 -7.96 -5.87 0.39
CA LYS A 148 -7.26 -6.55 -0.69
C LYS A 148 -8.26 -7.25 -1.59
N ILE A 149 -8.32 -6.81 -2.86
CA ILE A 149 -9.21 -7.38 -3.86
C ILE A 149 -8.48 -8.15 -4.95
N GLN A 150 -7.15 -7.99 -5.05
CA GLN A 150 -6.33 -8.62 -6.07
C GLN A 150 -4.99 -9.04 -5.46
N ASP A 151 -4.42 -10.18 -5.90
CA ASP A 151 -3.11 -10.69 -5.52
C ASP A 151 -2.38 -11.31 -6.72
N GLY A 152 -1.05 -11.41 -6.63
CA GLY A 152 -0.22 -11.91 -7.71
C GLY A 152 -0.12 -10.96 -8.91
N CYS A 153 0.80 -11.26 -9.85
CA CYS A 153 1.03 -10.41 -11.02
C CYS A 153 1.63 -11.22 -12.18
N ASN A 154 1.15 -10.96 -13.40
CA ASN A 154 1.62 -11.60 -14.62
C ASN A 154 2.50 -10.68 -15.49
N GLN A 155 2.92 -9.50 -15.00
CA GLN A 155 3.67 -8.53 -15.82
C GLN A 155 5.15 -8.90 -16.01
N PHE A 156 5.76 -9.57 -15.04
CA PHE A 156 7.18 -9.97 -15.09
C PHE A 156 8.12 -8.83 -15.50
N CYS A 157 7.94 -7.65 -14.91
CA CYS A 157 8.88 -6.54 -15.07
C CYS A 157 10.28 -7.02 -14.70
N SER A 158 11.31 -6.57 -15.45
CA SER A 158 12.68 -7.15 -15.38
C SER A 158 13.35 -7.03 -14.01
N TYR A 159 12.88 -6.11 -13.16
CA TYR A 159 13.39 -5.87 -11.79
C TYR A 159 12.56 -6.52 -10.70
N CYS A 160 11.36 -7.05 -11.02
CA CYS A 160 10.34 -7.35 -10.02
C CYS A 160 10.37 -8.81 -9.56
N ILE A 161 10.49 -8.99 -8.24
CA ILE A 161 10.45 -10.31 -7.59
C ILE A 161 9.01 -10.76 -7.25
N ILE A 162 8.03 -9.89 -7.37
CA ILE A 162 6.66 -10.13 -6.90
C ILE A 162 5.95 -11.31 -7.59
N PRO A 163 6.09 -11.55 -8.91
CA PRO A 163 5.49 -12.75 -9.52
C PRO A 163 5.96 -14.06 -8.87
N TYR A 164 7.20 -14.09 -8.37
CA TYR A 164 7.77 -15.26 -7.68
C TYR A 164 7.33 -15.34 -6.20
N ALA A 165 7.13 -14.19 -5.56
CA ALA A 165 6.71 -14.12 -4.17
C ALA A 165 5.19 -14.28 -3.98
N ARG A 166 4.38 -14.02 -5.01
CA ARG A 166 2.91 -13.97 -4.88
C ARG A 166 2.17 -14.75 -5.96
N GLY A 167 2.90 -15.38 -6.88
CA GLY A 167 2.32 -16.19 -7.94
C GLY A 167 1.56 -15.37 -9.00
N ARG A 168 0.72 -16.07 -9.75
CA ARG A 168 -0.10 -15.49 -10.82
C ARG A 168 -1.22 -14.61 -10.29
N LEU A 169 -1.75 -13.78 -11.17
CA LEU A 169 -2.89 -12.92 -10.93
C LEU A 169 -4.11 -13.71 -10.41
N ARG A 170 -4.71 -13.23 -9.34
CA ARG A 170 -5.93 -13.77 -8.71
C ARG A 170 -6.73 -12.62 -8.13
N SER A 171 -8.05 -12.63 -8.33
CA SER A 171 -8.96 -11.61 -7.82
C SER A 171 -9.92 -12.17 -6.80
N LYS A 172 -10.31 -11.34 -5.82
CA LYS A 172 -11.37 -11.68 -4.88
C LYS A 172 -12.70 -11.77 -5.63
N PRO A 173 -13.50 -12.84 -5.46
CA PRO A 173 -14.84 -12.89 -6.01
C PRO A 173 -15.69 -11.69 -5.61
N ILE A 174 -16.50 -11.18 -6.53
CA ILE A 174 -17.25 -9.92 -6.33
C ILE A 174 -18.25 -10.04 -5.18
N ASP A 175 -18.87 -11.20 -4.99
CA ASP A 175 -19.81 -11.42 -3.87
C ASP A 175 -19.08 -11.41 -2.53
N ALA A 176 -17.88 -12.03 -2.44
CA ALA A 176 -17.06 -11.98 -1.23
C ALA A 176 -16.60 -10.54 -0.91
N LEU A 177 -16.34 -9.73 -1.95
CA LEU A 177 -16.05 -8.30 -1.77
C LEU A 177 -17.26 -7.58 -1.21
N LYS A 178 -18.44 -7.77 -1.79
CA LYS A 178 -19.70 -7.13 -1.35
C LYS A 178 -20.00 -7.43 0.12
N ASP A 179 -19.86 -8.69 0.52
CA ASP A 179 -20.08 -9.11 1.90
C ASP A 179 -19.08 -8.46 2.87
N GLU A 180 -17.80 -8.39 2.48
CA GLU A 180 -16.77 -7.76 3.30
C GLU A 180 -17.00 -6.25 3.46
N ILE A 181 -17.31 -5.53 2.37
CA ILE A 181 -17.60 -4.09 2.43
C ILE A 181 -18.83 -3.82 3.28
N SER A 182 -19.89 -4.63 3.16
CA SER A 182 -21.10 -4.50 3.98
C SER A 182 -20.81 -4.64 5.49
N ARG A 183 -19.99 -5.62 5.89
CA ARG A 183 -19.56 -5.78 7.29
C ARG A 183 -18.74 -4.58 7.78
N LEU A 184 -17.83 -4.07 6.95
CA LEU A 184 -17.02 -2.91 7.28
C LEU A 184 -17.87 -1.65 7.46
N ALA A 185 -18.86 -1.42 6.59
CA ALA A 185 -19.81 -0.32 6.70
C ALA A 185 -20.63 -0.42 8.00
N GLN A 186 -21.17 -1.63 8.31
CA GLN A 186 -21.89 -1.89 9.56
C GLN A 186 -21.03 -1.66 10.81
N SER A 187 -19.70 -1.90 10.71
CA SER A 187 -18.76 -1.58 11.80
C SER A 187 -18.40 -0.09 11.90
N GLY A 188 -19.03 0.77 11.09
CA GLY A 188 -18.85 2.23 11.10
C GLY A 188 -17.66 2.72 10.26
N ARG A 189 -17.09 1.91 9.36
CA ARG A 189 -16.05 2.37 8.44
C ARG A 189 -16.66 3.21 7.34
N ARG A 190 -16.17 4.42 7.16
CA ARG A 190 -16.65 5.38 6.16
C ARG A 190 -15.76 5.47 4.93
N GLU A 191 -14.47 5.08 5.05
CA GLU A 191 -13.51 5.08 3.93
C GLU A 191 -12.91 3.69 3.71
N ILE A 192 -13.00 3.22 2.46
CA ILE A 192 -12.38 1.99 1.97
C ILE A 192 -11.23 2.36 1.05
N VAL A 193 -10.10 1.66 1.20
CA VAL A 193 -8.96 1.74 0.28
C VAL A 193 -8.79 0.39 -0.37
N LEU A 194 -9.17 0.26 -1.65
CA LEU A 194 -8.96 -0.95 -2.42
C LEU A 194 -7.48 -1.13 -2.72
N VAL A 195 -6.93 -2.29 -2.40
CA VAL A 195 -5.51 -2.59 -2.62
C VAL A 195 -5.33 -3.92 -3.35
N GLY A 196 -4.25 -4.00 -4.10
CA GLY A 196 -3.83 -5.20 -4.84
C GLY A 196 -2.35 -5.11 -5.19
N ILE A 197 -1.81 -6.20 -5.66
CA ILE A 197 -0.45 -6.25 -6.22
C ILE A 197 -0.43 -5.61 -7.61
N ASN A 198 -1.48 -5.85 -8.40
CA ASN A 198 -1.75 -5.21 -9.67
C ASN A 198 -3.24 -4.92 -9.77
N LEU A 199 -3.68 -3.91 -9.05
CA LEU A 199 -5.09 -3.60 -8.81
C LEU A 199 -5.88 -3.36 -10.10
N ALA A 200 -5.25 -2.77 -11.13
CA ALA A 200 -5.87 -2.48 -12.41
C ALA A 200 -6.39 -3.73 -13.14
N PHE A 201 -5.79 -4.90 -12.86
CA PHE A 201 -6.18 -6.19 -13.44
C PHE A 201 -7.22 -6.97 -12.62
N TYR A 202 -7.87 -6.33 -11.66
CA TYR A 202 -8.93 -6.98 -10.89
C TYR A 202 -10.02 -7.54 -11.82
N GLY A 203 -10.41 -8.79 -11.58
CA GLY A 203 -11.57 -9.43 -12.17
C GLY A 203 -11.40 -9.96 -13.59
N VAL A 204 -10.24 -9.73 -14.23
CA VAL A 204 -10.01 -10.14 -15.63
C VAL A 204 -10.30 -11.63 -15.85
N GLU A 205 -9.95 -12.50 -14.89
CA GLU A 205 -10.22 -13.93 -14.94
C GLU A 205 -11.72 -14.30 -14.86
N PHE A 206 -12.55 -13.36 -14.41
CA PHE A 206 -14.01 -13.52 -14.27
C PHE A 206 -14.78 -12.73 -15.34
N GLY A 207 -14.09 -12.06 -16.28
CA GLY A 207 -14.72 -11.12 -17.22
C GLY A 207 -15.19 -9.82 -16.56
N LEU A 208 -14.71 -9.51 -15.36
CA LEU A 208 -14.98 -8.28 -14.61
C LEU A 208 -13.84 -7.27 -14.77
N ARG A 209 -14.09 -6.05 -14.33
CA ARG A 209 -13.17 -4.92 -14.39
C ARG A 209 -13.03 -4.28 -13.00
N LEU A 210 -11.98 -3.48 -12.80
CA LEU A 210 -11.80 -2.71 -11.58
C LEU A 210 -13.02 -1.81 -11.27
N ALA A 211 -13.65 -1.24 -12.30
CA ALA A 211 -14.85 -0.41 -12.14
C ALA A 211 -15.99 -1.16 -11.45
N ASP A 212 -16.17 -2.48 -11.70
CA ASP A 212 -17.20 -3.29 -11.04
C ASP A 212 -16.95 -3.37 -9.53
N ALA A 213 -15.72 -3.58 -9.11
CA ALA A 213 -15.36 -3.60 -7.69
C ALA A 213 -15.55 -2.24 -7.01
N VAL A 214 -15.17 -1.16 -7.70
CA VAL A 214 -15.33 0.21 -7.17
C VAL A 214 -16.82 0.55 -7.02
N GLU A 215 -17.65 0.20 -8.00
CA GLU A 215 -19.09 0.41 -7.92
C GLU A 215 -19.75 -0.31 -6.74
N VAL A 216 -19.36 -1.57 -6.49
CA VAL A 216 -19.83 -2.31 -5.31
C VAL A 216 -19.51 -1.55 -4.03
N CYS A 217 -18.29 -1.04 -3.91
CA CYS A 217 -17.88 -0.29 -2.71
C CYS A 217 -18.63 1.04 -2.56
N CYS A 218 -18.72 1.83 -3.65
CA CYS A 218 -19.38 3.14 -3.63
C CYS A 218 -20.90 3.03 -3.38
N LYS A 219 -21.54 1.96 -3.89
CA LYS A 219 -22.98 1.73 -3.70
C LYS A 219 -23.35 1.10 -2.35
N THR A 220 -22.38 0.75 -1.51
CA THR A 220 -22.65 0.18 -0.18
C THR A 220 -23.01 1.29 0.80
N GLU A 221 -24.19 1.22 1.40
CA GLU A 221 -24.66 2.18 2.39
C GLU A 221 -23.69 2.29 3.58
N GLY A 222 -23.36 3.51 3.99
CA GLY A 222 -22.41 3.82 5.05
C GLY A 222 -20.97 4.03 4.56
N ILE A 223 -20.64 3.69 3.32
CA ILE A 223 -19.35 4.03 2.70
C ILE A 223 -19.46 5.40 2.03
N GLU A 224 -18.65 6.35 2.44
CA GLU A 224 -18.65 7.71 1.93
C GLU A 224 -17.43 8.04 1.08
N ARG A 225 -16.39 7.19 1.16
CA ARG A 225 -15.17 7.33 0.37
C ARG A 225 -14.59 6.00 -0.04
N VAL A 226 -14.20 5.94 -1.31
CA VAL A 226 -13.45 4.83 -1.88
C VAL A 226 -12.16 5.39 -2.47
N ARG A 227 -11.03 4.76 -2.16
CA ARG A 227 -9.72 5.08 -2.73
C ARG A 227 -9.16 3.89 -3.46
N LEU A 228 -8.35 4.17 -4.45
CA LEU A 228 -7.59 3.16 -5.19
C LEU A 228 -6.16 3.09 -4.66
N GLY A 229 -5.61 1.89 -4.57
CA GLY A 229 -4.19 1.65 -4.42
C GLY A 229 -3.43 1.95 -5.69
N SER A 230 -2.23 1.37 -5.83
CA SER A 230 -1.41 1.55 -7.03
C SER A 230 -2.06 0.92 -8.25
N LEU A 231 -2.07 1.67 -9.35
CA LEU A 231 -2.61 1.25 -10.63
C LEU A 231 -1.50 1.16 -11.66
N GLU A 232 -1.57 0.14 -12.50
CA GLU A 232 -0.81 0.09 -13.75
C GLU A 232 -1.56 0.89 -14.83
N PRO A 233 -0.88 1.71 -15.63
CA PRO A 233 -1.51 2.64 -16.55
C PRO A 233 -2.20 1.99 -17.76
N GLU A 234 -1.99 0.71 -18.01
CA GLU A 234 -2.36 0.04 -19.27
C GLU A 234 -3.85 -0.27 -19.43
N ILE A 235 -4.65 -0.33 -18.36
CA ILE A 235 -5.95 -1.03 -18.37
C ILE A 235 -7.17 -0.11 -18.23
N LEU A 236 -7.01 1.13 -17.81
CA LEU A 236 -8.15 2.03 -17.67
C LEU A 236 -8.64 2.50 -19.04
N SER A 237 -9.74 1.92 -19.52
CA SER A 237 -10.40 2.34 -20.76
C SER A 237 -11.23 3.62 -20.55
N ASP A 238 -11.64 4.24 -21.66
CA ASP A 238 -12.53 5.40 -21.61
C ASP A 238 -13.90 5.04 -20.98
N GLU A 239 -14.35 3.80 -21.14
CA GLU A 239 -15.53 3.27 -20.46
C GLU A 239 -15.34 3.21 -18.96
N ASP A 240 -14.20 2.67 -18.48
CA ASP A 240 -13.90 2.63 -17.05
C ASP A 240 -13.85 4.05 -16.45
N LEU A 241 -13.21 4.98 -17.15
CA LEU A 241 -13.11 6.37 -16.68
C LEU A 241 -14.49 7.02 -16.58
N ARG A 242 -15.39 6.79 -17.55
CA ARG A 242 -16.77 7.30 -17.48
C ARG A 242 -17.54 6.70 -16.31
N ARG A 243 -17.45 5.38 -16.10
CA ARG A 243 -18.11 4.69 -14.99
C ARG A 243 -17.58 5.19 -13.64
N LEU A 244 -16.28 5.28 -13.50
CA LEU A 244 -15.62 5.73 -12.26
C LEU A 244 -15.93 7.21 -11.96
N ALA A 245 -15.97 8.07 -12.96
CA ALA A 245 -16.27 9.49 -12.78
C ALA A 245 -17.74 9.76 -12.37
N ALA A 246 -18.64 8.81 -12.59
CA ALA A 246 -20.02 8.89 -12.14
C ALA A 246 -20.22 8.55 -10.66
N LEU A 247 -19.15 8.16 -9.93
CA LEU A 247 -19.20 7.73 -8.52
C LEU A 247 -18.68 8.86 -7.61
N PRO A 248 -19.56 9.58 -6.92
CA PRO A 248 -19.16 10.71 -6.06
C PRO A 248 -18.33 10.29 -4.83
N GLU A 249 -18.44 9.04 -4.38
CA GLU A 249 -17.66 8.48 -3.28
C GLU A 249 -16.22 8.19 -3.68
N LEU A 250 -15.92 8.05 -4.98
CA LEU A 250 -14.56 7.78 -5.44
C LEU A 250 -13.69 9.03 -5.28
N CYS A 251 -12.66 8.91 -4.47
CA CYS A 251 -11.68 9.97 -4.28
C CYS A 251 -10.86 10.18 -5.57
N PRO A 252 -10.74 11.42 -6.08
CA PRO A 252 -10.03 11.74 -7.32
C PRO A 252 -8.51 11.76 -7.13
N GLN A 253 -7.95 10.71 -6.52
CA GLN A 253 -6.52 10.51 -6.31
C GLN A 253 -6.10 9.22 -6.98
N PHE A 254 -5.14 9.31 -7.89
CA PHE A 254 -4.65 8.20 -8.68
C PHE A 254 -3.16 8.01 -8.44
N HIS A 255 -2.80 6.87 -7.86
CA HIS A 255 -1.41 6.45 -7.81
C HIS A 255 -1.12 5.59 -9.04
N LEU A 256 -0.48 6.19 -10.04
CA LEU A 256 -0.11 5.52 -11.29
C LEU A 256 1.38 5.18 -11.26
N SER A 257 1.73 3.90 -11.38
CA SER A 257 3.13 3.41 -11.28
C SER A 257 3.91 3.77 -12.55
N LEU A 258 4.65 4.89 -12.57
CA LEU A 258 5.43 5.33 -13.73
C LEU A 258 6.75 4.55 -13.86
N GLN A 259 7.48 4.37 -12.78
CA GLN A 259 8.81 3.78 -12.66
C GLN A 259 9.94 4.59 -13.35
N SER A 260 9.77 5.05 -14.59
CA SER A 260 10.68 5.92 -15.32
C SER A 260 9.91 6.74 -16.35
N GLY A 261 10.37 7.96 -16.64
CA GLY A 261 9.85 8.79 -17.73
C GLY A 261 10.62 8.62 -19.05
N SER A 262 11.66 7.75 -19.10
CA SER A 262 12.42 7.46 -20.31
C SER A 262 11.91 6.20 -21.01
N GLU A 263 11.67 6.30 -22.33
CA GLU A 263 11.23 5.16 -23.14
C GLU A 263 12.26 4.01 -23.14
N ASN A 264 13.56 4.32 -23.20
CA ASN A 264 14.62 3.32 -23.16
C ASN A 264 14.60 2.54 -21.84
N THR A 265 14.45 3.26 -20.72
CA THR A 265 14.42 2.64 -19.40
C THR A 265 13.13 1.83 -19.20
N LEU A 266 11.96 2.34 -19.61
CA LEU A 266 10.69 1.60 -19.55
C LEU A 266 10.76 0.29 -20.35
N LYS A 267 11.32 0.32 -21.57
CA LYS A 267 11.54 -0.86 -22.40
C LYS A 267 12.46 -1.87 -21.72
N ALA A 268 13.58 -1.41 -21.16
CA ALA A 268 14.53 -2.27 -20.44
C ALA A 268 13.92 -2.85 -19.13
N MET A 269 13.01 -2.13 -18.49
CA MET A 269 12.20 -2.58 -17.37
C MET A 269 11.11 -3.58 -17.76
N ASN A 270 10.91 -3.84 -19.06
CA ASN A 270 9.82 -4.67 -19.60
C ASN A 270 8.43 -4.12 -19.24
N ARG A 271 8.28 -2.77 -19.23
CA ARG A 271 6.97 -2.13 -19.06
C ARG A 271 6.13 -2.28 -20.31
N LYS A 272 4.81 -2.35 -20.17
CA LYS A 272 3.86 -2.59 -21.27
C LYS A 272 3.22 -1.31 -21.81
N TYR A 273 3.69 -0.16 -21.37
CA TYR A 273 3.27 1.16 -21.78
C TYR A 273 4.48 2.03 -22.07
N THR A 274 4.27 3.08 -22.84
CA THR A 274 5.23 4.14 -23.14
C THR A 274 4.98 5.36 -22.26
N ALA A 275 5.95 6.28 -22.18
CA ALA A 275 5.74 7.58 -21.51
C ALA A 275 4.61 8.38 -22.20
N ALA A 276 4.47 8.24 -23.53
CA ALA A 276 3.39 8.87 -24.28
C ALA A 276 2.01 8.31 -23.89
N ASP A 277 1.86 6.99 -23.73
CA ASP A 277 0.62 6.36 -23.27
C ASP A 277 0.27 6.84 -21.85
N TYR A 278 1.27 6.87 -20.97
CA TYR A 278 1.09 7.37 -19.61
C TYR A 278 0.61 8.82 -19.59
N PHE A 279 1.23 9.69 -20.37
CA PHE A 279 0.81 11.09 -20.49
C PHE A 279 -0.63 11.19 -20.99
N THR A 280 -0.96 10.45 -22.04
CA THR A 280 -2.32 10.42 -22.62
C THR A 280 -3.35 9.99 -21.58
N LEU A 281 -3.06 8.93 -20.80
CA LEU A 281 -3.93 8.49 -19.71
C LEU A 281 -4.14 9.58 -18.66
N THR A 282 -3.06 10.28 -18.25
CA THR A 282 -3.21 11.37 -17.27
C THR A 282 -4.10 12.51 -17.77
N GLN A 283 -4.05 12.83 -19.09
CA GLN A 283 -4.94 13.84 -19.67
C GLN A 283 -6.40 13.35 -19.68
N LYS A 284 -6.65 12.09 -20.02
CA LYS A 284 -8.00 11.49 -19.97
C LYS A 284 -8.57 11.50 -18.56
N ILE A 285 -7.75 11.13 -17.55
CA ILE A 285 -8.16 11.17 -16.14
C ILE A 285 -8.48 12.61 -15.71
N ARG A 286 -7.65 13.61 -16.09
CA ARG A 286 -7.93 15.02 -15.79
C ARG A 286 -9.23 15.52 -16.42
N ALA A 287 -9.54 15.07 -17.63
CA ALA A 287 -10.80 15.42 -18.29
C ALA A 287 -12.02 14.81 -17.58
N ALA A 288 -11.91 13.56 -17.11
CA ALA A 288 -12.97 12.87 -16.39
C ALA A 288 -13.10 13.33 -14.92
N PHE A 289 -11.99 13.71 -14.28
CA PHE A 289 -11.88 14.15 -12.88
C PHE A 289 -11.14 15.49 -12.80
N PRO A 290 -11.83 16.63 -12.86
CA PRO A 290 -11.18 17.96 -12.92
C PRO A 290 -10.25 18.25 -11.74
N ASN A 291 -10.48 17.64 -10.58
CA ASN A 291 -9.67 17.77 -9.36
C ASN A 291 -8.72 16.59 -9.16
N ALA A 292 -8.41 15.82 -10.20
CA ALA A 292 -7.54 14.65 -10.09
C ALA A 292 -6.13 15.05 -9.60
N SER A 293 -5.66 14.37 -8.58
CA SER A 293 -4.27 14.39 -8.13
C SER A 293 -3.56 13.10 -8.52
N PHE A 294 -2.29 13.24 -8.93
CA PHE A 294 -1.47 12.10 -9.32
C PHE A 294 -0.31 11.92 -8.37
N THR A 295 -0.12 10.67 -7.96
CA THR A 295 1.09 10.26 -7.25
C THR A 295 1.74 9.09 -7.98
N THR A 296 3.04 8.89 -7.80
CA THR A 296 3.75 7.84 -8.52
C THR A 296 4.97 7.33 -7.76
N ASP A 297 5.46 6.19 -8.23
CA ASP A 297 6.78 5.64 -7.90
C ASP A 297 7.73 5.90 -9.05
N ILE A 298 8.96 6.41 -8.77
CA ILE A 298 10.05 6.53 -9.73
C ILE A 298 11.27 5.81 -9.18
N MET A 299 11.81 4.91 -9.99
CA MET A 299 13.03 4.17 -9.72
C MET A 299 14.21 4.81 -10.46
N VAL A 300 15.26 5.16 -9.73
CA VAL A 300 16.47 5.75 -10.29
C VAL A 300 17.63 4.75 -10.22
N GLY A 301 18.55 4.86 -11.18
CA GLY A 301 19.74 4.00 -11.24
C GLY A 301 19.41 2.57 -11.66
N PHE A 302 18.42 2.39 -12.51
CA PHE A 302 18.16 1.11 -13.17
C PHE A 302 19.38 0.74 -14.06
N PRO A 303 19.80 -0.53 -14.18
CA PRO A 303 21.08 -0.93 -14.78
C PRO A 303 21.44 -0.34 -16.14
N THR A 304 20.48 -0.03 -16.99
CA THR A 304 20.72 0.56 -18.32
C THR A 304 20.45 2.07 -18.40
N GLU A 305 20.06 2.68 -17.29
CA GLU A 305 19.69 4.10 -17.27
C GLU A 305 20.93 4.99 -17.48
N THR A 306 20.94 5.73 -18.58
CA THR A 306 21.98 6.74 -18.86
C THR A 306 21.66 8.05 -18.14
N GLU A 307 22.56 9.05 -18.20
CA GLU A 307 22.27 10.38 -17.66
C GLU A 307 21.17 11.08 -18.48
N GLU A 308 21.11 10.84 -19.79
CA GLU A 308 20.05 11.37 -20.64
C GLU A 308 18.70 10.75 -20.32
N ASP A 309 18.61 9.42 -20.10
CA ASP A 309 17.39 8.74 -19.67
C ASP A 309 16.90 9.28 -18.32
N PHE A 310 17.81 9.53 -17.39
CA PHE A 310 17.48 10.13 -16.11
C PHE A 310 16.95 11.56 -16.26
N ALA A 311 17.63 12.40 -17.08
CA ALA A 311 17.18 13.76 -17.36
C ALA A 311 15.80 13.78 -18.05
N GLU A 312 15.53 12.83 -18.95
CA GLU A 312 14.22 12.64 -19.58
C GLU A 312 13.13 12.31 -18.52
N SER A 313 13.44 11.41 -17.59
CA SER A 313 12.55 11.07 -16.48
C SER A 313 12.24 12.29 -15.59
N MET A 314 13.23 13.14 -15.32
CA MET A 314 13.05 14.39 -14.58
C MET A 314 12.09 15.34 -15.30
N ARG A 315 12.34 15.60 -16.60
CA ARG A 315 11.48 16.46 -17.44
C ARG A 315 10.05 15.93 -17.52
N PHE A 316 9.90 14.61 -17.65
CA PHE A 316 8.58 13.98 -17.71
C PHE A 316 7.81 14.11 -16.39
N ALA A 317 8.47 13.88 -15.26
CA ALA A 317 7.88 14.03 -13.94
C ALA A 317 7.39 15.48 -13.70
N GLU A 318 8.18 16.48 -14.12
CA GLU A 318 7.81 17.89 -14.06
C GLU A 318 6.62 18.22 -14.97
N LYS A 319 6.59 17.67 -16.20
CA LYS A 319 5.50 17.84 -17.17
C LYS A 319 4.16 17.30 -16.63
N ILE A 320 4.17 16.16 -15.93
CA ILE A 320 2.96 15.58 -15.31
C ILE A 320 2.51 16.44 -14.12
N GLY A 321 3.43 16.97 -13.31
CA GLY A 321 3.08 17.75 -12.12
C GLY A 321 2.48 16.87 -11.03
N PHE A 322 3.23 15.88 -10.56
CA PHE A 322 2.78 14.96 -9.51
C PHE A 322 2.58 15.67 -8.17
N ALA A 323 1.49 15.34 -7.48
CA ALA A 323 1.26 15.76 -6.10
C ALA A 323 2.28 15.12 -5.13
N LYS A 324 2.75 13.91 -5.45
CA LYS A 324 3.80 13.23 -4.68
C LYS A 324 4.51 12.19 -5.54
N ILE A 325 5.84 12.12 -5.40
CA ILE A 325 6.68 11.10 -6.02
C ILE A 325 7.39 10.32 -4.92
N HIS A 326 7.25 8.99 -4.94
CA HIS A 326 8.07 8.10 -4.12
C HIS A 326 9.31 7.69 -4.92
N VAL A 327 10.47 8.17 -4.48
CA VAL A 327 11.74 7.92 -5.16
C VAL A 327 12.42 6.70 -4.57
N PHE A 328 12.75 5.73 -5.41
CA PHE A 328 13.47 4.51 -5.04
C PHE A 328 14.76 4.38 -5.83
N GLN A 329 15.84 3.99 -5.17
CA GLN A 329 17.02 3.51 -5.87
C GLN A 329 16.78 2.05 -6.28
N TYR A 330 17.19 1.69 -7.51
CA TYR A 330 17.14 0.31 -7.95
C TYR A 330 17.92 -0.59 -6.98
N SER A 331 17.25 -1.65 -6.53
CA SER A 331 17.80 -2.68 -5.64
C SER A 331 17.78 -4.04 -6.34
N PRO A 332 18.92 -4.67 -6.62
CA PRO A 332 18.97 -5.97 -7.28
C PRO A 332 18.22 -7.03 -6.49
N ARG A 333 17.39 -7.81 -7.19
CA ARG A 333 16.66 -8.94 -6.59
C ARG A 333 17.13 -10.24 -7.25
N THR A 334 17.70 -11.14 -6.47
CA THR A 334 18.18 -12.44 -6.97
C THR A 334 17.07 -13.16 -7.72
N GLY A 335 17.38 -13.71 -8.88
CA GLY A 335 16.43 -14.39 -9.76
C GLY A 335 15.76 -13.50 -10.80
N THR A 336 15.85 -12.17 -10.68
CA THR A 336 15.27 -11.24 -11.67
C THR A 336 16.24 -10.98 -12.83
N PRO A 337 15.74 -10.71 -14.06
CA PRO A 337 16.59 -10.38 -15.21
C PRO A 337 17.51 -9.18 -14.96
N ALA A 338 16.99 -8.10 -14.36
CA ALA A 338 17.76 -6.88 -14.11
C ALA A 338 18.92 -7.08 -13.11
N ALA A 339 18.86 -8.06 -12.23
CA ALA A 339 19.95 -8.38 -11.32
C ALA A 339 21.20 -8.93 -12.05
N LYS A 340 21.02 -9.46 -13.27
CA LYS A 340 22.11 -10.00 -14.12
C LYS A 340 22.73 -8.94 -15.04
N MET A 341 22.11 -7.75 -15.14
CA MET A 341 22.63 -6.65 -15.97
C MET A 341 23.80 -5.95 -15.28
N LEU A 342 24.59 -5.20 -16.05
CA LEU A 342 25.67 -4.38 -15.52
C LEU A 342 25.10 -3.29 -14.60
N GLN A 343 25.50 -3.33 -13.35
CA GLN A 343 24.95 -2.44 -12.30
C GLN A 343 25.58 -1.05 -12.36
N ILE A 344 24.76 -0.04 -12.12
CA ILE A 344 25.20 1.35 -11.95
C ILE A 344 25.83 1.52 -10.55
N ALA A 345 26.90 2.34 -10.47
CA ALA A 345 27.60 2.62 -9.23
C ALA A 345 26.65 3.22 -8.16
N ALA A 346 26.86 2.85 -6.90
CA ALA A 346 26.02 3.30 -5.80
C ALA A 346 26.03 4.84 -5.65
N SER A 347 27.17 5.51 -5.89
CA SER A 347 27.27 6.96 -5.88
C SER A 347 26.35 7.63 -6.90
N VAL A 348 26.29 7.11 -8.12
CA VAL A 348 25.39 7.62 -9.18
C VAL A 348 23.92 7.41 -8.80
N LYS A 349 23.57 6.24 -8.25
CA LYS A 349 22.20 6.00 -7.75
C LYS A 349 21.81 6.99 -6.68
N THR A 350 22.72 7.29 -5.76
CA THR A 350 22.48 8.25 -4.66
C THR A 350 22.31 9.67 -5.20
N GLU A 351 23.19 10.11 -6.08
CA GLU A 351 23.11 11.43 -6.72
C GLU A 351 21.79 11.61 -7.48
N ARG A 352 21.40 10.64 -8.32
CA ARG A 352 20.13 10.68 -9.04
C ARG A 352 18.94 10.67 -8.11
N ALA A 353 18.98 9.89 -7.01
CA ALA A 353 17.92 9.86 -6.01
C ALA A 353 17.76 11.23 -5.34
N ASP A 354 18.85 11.91 -5.02
CA ASP A 354 18.79 13.22 -4.36
C ASP A 354 18.27 14.29 -5.30
N ARG A 355 18.67 14.29 -6.59
CA ARG A 355 18.12 15.19 -7.62
C ARG A 355 16.62 14.95 -7.84
N MET A 356 16.18 13.68 -7.94
CA MET A 356 14.76 13.35 -8.13
C MET A 356 13.93 13.70 -6.88
N LYS A 357 14.45 13.51 -5.66
CA LYS A 357 13.79 13.94 -4.42
C LYS A 357 13.63 15.46 -4.38
N ALA A 358 14.66 16.22 -4.74
CA ALA A 358 14.55 17.67 -4.80
C ALA A 358 13.45 18.14 -5.76
N LEU A 359 13.29 17.49 -6.93
CA LEU A 359 12.17 17.72 -7.82
C LEU A 359 10.83 17.33 -7.16
N ALA A 360 10.78 16.17 -6.55
CA ALA A 360 9.58 15.66 -5.87
C ALA A 360 9.08 16.63 -4.78
N ASP A 361 10.00 17.15 -3.96
CA ASP A 361 9.70 18.11 -2.89
C ASP A 361 9.17 19.45 -3.47
N ARG A 362 9.76 19.94 -4.56
CA ARG A 362 9.29 21.15 -5.25
C ARG A 362 7.87 20.96 -5.80
N LEU A 363 7.60 19.83 -6.47
CA LEU A 363 6.28 19.52 -7.00
C LEU A 363 5.24 19.33 -5.88
N HIS A 364 5.62 18.65 -4.80
CA HIS A 364 4.75 18.49 -3.64
C HIS A 364 4.39 19.82 -2.99
N SER A 365 5.37 20.71 -2.79
CA SER A 365 5.13 22.05 -2.27
C SER A 365 4.19 22.87 -3.17
N ALA A 366 4.37 22.79 -4.49
CA ALA A 366 3.48 23.45 -5.45
C ALA A 366 2.04 22.90 -5.38
N HIS A 367 1.90 21.57 -5.23
CA HIS A 367 0.58 20.95 -5.02
C HIS A 367 -0.08 21.47 -3.73
N LEU A 368 0.62 21.42 -2.59
CA LEU A 368 0.09 21.93 -1.31
C LEU A 368 -0.30 23.41 -1.40
N GLN A 369 0.52 24.24 -2.08
CA GLN A 369 0.23 25.66 -2.30
C GLN A 369 -1.05 25.86 -3.12
N SER A 370 -1.32 24.99 -4.07
CA SER A 370 -2.53 25.05 -4.90
C SER A 370 -3.84 24.80 -4.13
N LEU A 371 -3.75 24.27 -2.92
CA LEU A 371 -4.88 24.01 -2.04
C LEU A 371 -5.21 25.19 -1.12
N VAL A 372 -4.28 26.13 -0.92
CA VAL A 372 -4.49 27.29 -0.06
C VAL A 372 -5.66 28.13 -0.57
N GLY A 373 -6.55 28.54 0.32
CA GLY A 373 -7.80 29.24 0.02
C GLY A 373 -8.97 28.32 -0.38
N LYS A 374 -8.73 27.03 -0.62
CA LYS A 374 -9.80 26.08 -0.97
C LYS A 374 -10.42 25.44 0.28
N THR A 375 -11.69 25.09 0.16
CA THR A 375 -12.39 24.26 1.15
C THR A 375 -12.37 22.81 0.71
N VAL A 376 -11.89 21.92 1.59
CA VAL A 376 -11.79 20.48 1.35
C VAL A 376 -12.53 19.70 2.44
N ALA A 377 -13.16 18.59 2.06
CA ALA A 377 -13.75 17.67 3.03
C ALA A 377 -12.65 16.78 3.62
N VAL A 378 -12.44 16.80 4.93
CA VAL A 378 -11.37 16.06 5.61
C VAL A 378 -11.96 14.94 6.44
N LEU A 379 -11.51 13.71 6.23
CA LEU A 379 -11.79 12.59 7.13
C LEU A 379 -10.75 12.60 8.25
N PHE A 380 -11.19 12.92 9.46
CA PHE A 380 -10.31 13.00 10.62
C PHE A 380 -9.98 11.61 11.18
N GLU A 381 -8.71 11.45 11.54
CA GLU A 381 -8.17 10.23 12.14
C GLU A 381 -8.19 10.28 13.68
N ARG A 382 -7.75 9.16 14.30
CA ARG A 382 -7.49 9.12 15.74
C ARG A 382 -6.47 10.19 16.12
N GLU A 383 -6.75 10.91 17.17
CA GLU A 383 -5.86 11.92 17.72
C GLU A 383 -4.60 11.26 18.28
N ASN A 384 -3.46 11.80 17.87
CA ASN A 384 -2.13 11.44 18.39
C ASN A 384 -1.36 12.67 18.85
N SER A 385 -2.04 13.82 18.98
CA SER A 385 -1.51 15.09 19.44
C SER A 385 -2.53 15.78 20.34
N THR A 386 -2.03 16.54 21.31
CA THR A 386 -2.83 17.45 22.14
C THR A 386 -3.21 18.74 21.42
N ASP A 387 -2.40 19.14 20.43
CA ASP A 387 -2.43 20.46 19.80
C ASP A 387 -3.21 20.48 18.47
N PHE A 388 -3.30 19.32 17.80
CA PHE A 388 -3.87 19.23 16.46
C PHE A 388 -4.81 18.04 16.30
N HIS A 389 -5.92 18.27 15.60
CA HIS A 389 -6.62 17.21 14.89
C HIS A 389 -5.97 17.03 13.51
N ARG A 390 -5.87 15.80 13.04
CA ARG A 390 -5.35 15.49 11.71
C ARG A 390 -6.31 14.60 10.92
N GLY A 391 -6.30 14.75 9.62
CA GLY A 391 -7.09 13.94 8.71
C GLY A 391 -6.59 14.06 7.29
N TYR A 392 -7.29 13.42 6.36
CA TYR A 392 -6.90 13.42 4.95
C TYR A 392 -8.02 13.95 4.06
N ALA A 393 -7.65 14.82 3.15
CA ALA A 393 -8.50 15.30 2.06
C ALA A 393 -8.71 14.20 1.00
N PRO A 394 -9.67 14.37 0.06
CA PRO A 394 -9.91 13.38 -1.01
C PRO A 394 -8.68 13.06 -1.86
N ASP A 395 -7.78 14.01 -2.07
CA ASP A 395 -6.52 13.85 -2.81
C ASP A 395 -5.37 13.23 -2.01
N TYR A 396 -5.64 12.73 -0.79
CA TYR A 396 -4.67 12.19 0.17
C TYR A 396 -3.74 13.23 0.81
N THR A 397 -4.00 14.52 0.65
CA THR A 397 -3.25 15.55 1.37
C THR A 397 -3.55 15.47 2.86
N LEU A 398 -2.49 15.47 3.67
CA LEU A 398 -2.59 15.55 5.13
C LEU A 398 -3.01 16.95 5.54
N ILE A 399 -4.11 17.05 6.27
CA ILE A 399 -4.63 18.31 6.81
C ILE A 399 -4.55 18.27 8.32
N LYS A 400 -4.07 19.37 8.92
CA LYS A 400 -4.10 19.60 10.36
C LYS A 400 -4.90 20.85 10.68
N ILE A 401 -5.63 20.82 11.79
CA ILE A 401 -6.33 21.98 12.36
C ILE A 401 -6.02 22.07 13.85
N SER A 402 -6.10 23.27 14.45
CA SER A 402 -5.91 23.45 15.89
C SER A 402 -6.95 22.70 16.70
N ARG A 403 -6.50 22.05 17.77
CA ARG A 403 -7.36 21.35 18.74
C ARG A 403 -7.68 22.27 19.92
N LYS A 404 -8.71 23.11 19.76
CA LYS A 404 -9.16 24.07 20.79
C LYS A 404 -9.74 23.40 22.04
N ASN A 405 -10.36 22.22 21.89
CA ASN A 405 -10.90 21.44 22.98
C ASN A 405 -10.32 20.01 22.99
N PRO A 406 -9.41 19.69 23.93
CA PRO A 406 -8.80 18.37 24.03
C PRO A 406 -9.77 17.21 24.27
N GLN A 407 -10.96 17.48 24.81
CA GLN A 407 -11.96 16.45 25.08
C GLN A 407 -12.82 16.11 23.84
N LYS A 408 -12.86 16.99 22.83
CA LYS A 408 -13.63 16.77 21.62
C LYS A 408 -12.83 15.95 20.62
N SER A 409 -13.30 14.75 20.27
CA SER A 409 -12.77 13.95 19.19
C SER A 409 -13.49 14.25 17.88
N LEU A 410 -12.72 14.39 16.80
CA LEU A 410 -13.24 14.47 15.44
C LEU A 410 -13.04 13.15 14.66
N ARG A 411 -12.54 12.12 15.33
CA ARG A 411 -12.26 10.82 14.71
C ARG A 411 -13.46 10.31 13.92
N ASN A 412 -13.19 9.79 12.72
CA ASN A 412 -14.17 9.18 11.81
C ASN A 412 -15.28 10.16 11.34
N GLN A 413 -15.03 11.47 11.42
CA GLN A 413 -15.94 12.48 10.90
C GLN A 413 -15.33 13.07 9.62
N ILE A 414 -16.17 13.31 8.60
CA ILE A 414 -15.84 14.04 7.40
C ILE A 414 -16.34 15.47 7.58
N ILE A 415 -15.42 16.42 7.68
CA ILE A 415 -15.74 17.82 7.97
C ILE A 415 -15.05 18.72 6.95
N ARG A 416 -15.72 19.79 6.55
CA ARG A 416 -15.18 20.80 5.63
C ARG A 416 -14.18 21.70 6.35
N VAL A 417 -13.00 21.85 5.74
CA VAL A 417 -11.88 22.64 6.27
C VAL A 417 -11.43 23.63 5.19
N ILE A 418 -11.31 24.91 5.55
CA ILE A 418 -10.70 25.94 4.74
C ILE A 418 -9.20 25.85 4.94
N ILE A 419 -8.45 25.68 3.85
CA ILE A 419 -6.98 25.63 3.89
C ILE A 419 -6.42 27.04 3.95
N GLU A 420 -5.64 27.34 4.98
CA GLU A 420 -5.07 28.67 5.22
C GLU A 420 -3.62 28.77 4.78
N GLU A 421 -2.84 27.70 4.99
CA GLU A 421 -1.41 27.69 4.65
C GLU A 421 -0.91 26.30 4.31
N ASN A 422 0.14 26.24 3.50
CA ASN A 422 0.90 25.00 3.32
C ASN A 422 2.09 24.96 4.30
N ARG A 423 2.40 23.77 4.78
CA ARG A 423 3.53 23.46 5.65
C ARG A 423 4.24 22.24 5.08
N SER A 424 5.53 22.32 4.77
CA SER A 424 6.40 21.26 4.21
C SER A 424 5.75 19.97 3.65
N ASP A 425 4.98 19.26 4.49
CA ASP A 425 4.39 17.93 4.21
C ASP A 425 2.89 17.84 4.50
N TYR A 426 2.24 18.95 4.91
CA TYR A 426 0.80 19.04 5.19
C TYR A 426 0.25 20.44 4.96
N CYS A 427 -1.06 20.56 4.85
CA CYS A 427 -1.73 21.85 4.90
C CYS A 427 -2.33 22.09 6.30
N PHE A 428 -2.29 23.35 6.74
CA PHE A 428 -2.97 23.79 7.93
C PHE A 428 -4.23 24.58 7.57
N GLY A 429 -5.30 24.45 8.37
CA GLY A 429 -6.55 25.12 8.09
C GLY A 429 -7.44 25.27 9.32
N ARG A 430 -8.68 25.72 9.10
CA ARG A 430 -9.72 25.86 10.10
C ARG A 430 -11.03 25.24 9.64
N LEU A 431 -11.91 24.92 10.58
CA LEU A 431 -13.25 24.42 10.26
C LEU A 431 -14.04 25.52 9.52
N GLU A 432 -14.74 25.14 8.45
CA GLU A 432 -15.61 26.08 7.71
C GLU A 432 -16.70 26.69 8.63
N SER A 433 -17.27 25.90 9.56
CA SER A 433 -18.26 26.38 10.55
C SER A 433 -17.71 27.44 11.51
N GLU A 434 -16.41 27.53 11.73
CA GLU A 434 -15.79 28.57 12.57
C GLU A 434 -15.59 29.88 11.79
N ALA A 435 -15.56 29.82 10.45
CA ALA A 435 -15.48 31.01 9.62
C ALA A 435 -16.77 31.82 9.63
N ALA A 436 -17.92 31.12 9.58
CA ALA A 436 -19.25 31.73 9.62
C ALA A 436 -19.60 32.43 10.95
N GLN A 437 -18.80 32.26 12.01
CA GLN A 437 -19.02 32.91 13.31
C GLN A 437 -18.17 34.17 13.50
N GLN A 438 -17.27 34.48 12.53
CA GLN A 438 -16.37 35.65 12.58
C GLN A 438 -16.74 36.74 11.57
N GLU A 439 -17.72 36.51 10.71
CA GLU A 439 -18.40 37.51 9.87
C GLU A 439 -19.69 37.97 10.56
#